data_e63630e16dd1d4f502d362fe0ec8e2fd
#
_entry.id   e63630e16dd1d4f502d362fe0ec8e2fd
#
_cell.length_a   1.000
_cell.length_b   1.000
_cell.length_c   1.000
_cell.angle_alpha   90.00
_cell.angle_beta   90.00
_cell.angle_gamma   90.00
#
_symmetry.space_group_name_H-M   'P 1'
#
loop_
_entity.id
_entity.type
_entity.pdbx_description
1 polymer ?
#
loop_
_entity_poly.entity_id
_entity_poly.type
_entity_poly.pdbx_seq_one_letter_code
_entity_poly.pdbx_strand_id
1 'polypeptide(L)'
;RGKELHGLDLNTQYALFEKLVQKSDVLIEDLLPSDPLQKKIGFQTLRKVNPGLLHCSITPYGQNGPLKNDSAITDLIKARTGILDRMPGFEEGSTHVAHPVIDVGAGLLAALGLTSGLLHRLENGAGLKINTSLMAAGLLYMPKAIGDRVRPRPVKVTPVGGGPFYSLYECQDGAWLQLGCIHGGFVDIAATVMGIADIMTNPRYGDGRNPVDEEARAELFEIVKNVMKTRPSREWAELFESVDVPFAHAATADAAIENQQVVHNQMVQELIDPIYGSMIQYGLPIKFSNTPGSIKGPRVLNSSGDIPIKKSLQTENNPENQSFSKLPLNGIKVADITNVIAGPTMGRLLADLGADVLKIEPPYGDISRPSSGRSFHALNANKRSISIDAKNEVAQKALQNIVGSCDVMVANLRPGATGRMGLDTETLRKFNPKIIEVHVTAFGWDGPFANRPGVDPLAQAWMGLQVAQGGQGNPPSFLGPLAPTDYTAGCVGALGAVMALYAREK
;
A
#
# COMPACT_ATOMS: atom_id res chain seq x y z
N ARG A 1 -5.61 6.45 -19.40
CA ARG A 1 -6.11 5.45 -20.34
C ARG A 1 -7.56 5.07 -20.05
N GLY A 2 -8.32 4.64 -21.09
CA GLY A 2 -9.71 4.19 -20.92
C GLY A 2 -10.69 5.26 -20.48
N LYS A 3 -10.34 6.55 -20.55
CA LYS A 3 -11.20 7.71 -20.24
C LYS A 3 -11.55 8.48 -21.49
N GLU A 4 -12.76 8.99 -21.56
CA GLU A 4 -13.20 9.95 -22.57
C GLU A 4 -13.03 11.36 -22.03
N LEU A 5 -12.58 12.31 -22.85
CA LEU A 5 -12.40 13.71 -22.48
C LEU A 5 -13.43 14.55 -23.20
N HIS A 6 -14.20 15.31 -22.41
CA HIS A 6 -15.21 16.24 -22.92
C HIS A 6 -15.06 17.61 -22.24
N GLY A 7 -15.09 18.67 -23.02
CA GLY A 7 -15.21 20.03 -22.48
C GLY A 7 -16.68 20.36 -22.18
N LEU A 8 -16.97 20.85 -20.97
CA LEU A 8 -18.31 21.23 -20.55
C LEU A 8 -18.28 22.57 -19.80
N ASP A 9 -18.97 23.57 -20.29
CA ASP A 9 -19.19 24.81 -19.55
C ASP A 9 -20.47 24.70 -18.72
N LEU A 10 -20.29 24.61 -17.40
CA LEU A 10 -21.42 24.49 -16.46
C LEU A 10 -22.29 25.74 -16.35
N ASN A 11 -21.91 26.86 -16.97
CA ASN A 11 -22.77 28.06 -17.01
C ASN A 11 -23.83 27.98 -18.14
N THR A 12 -23.43 27.42 -19.28
CA THR A 12 -24.27 27.33 -20.47
C THR A 12 -24.82 25.91 -20.71
N GLN A 13 -24.18 24.87 -20.21
CA GLN A 13 -24.52 23.47 -20.50
C GLN A 13 -24.91 22.67 -19.25
N TYR A 14 -25.41 23.33 -18.21
CA TYR A 14 -25.77 22.67 -16.95
C TYR A 14 -26.82 21.55 -17.12
N ALA A 15 -27.80 21.73 -17.99
CA ALA A 15 -28.79 20.69 -18.28
C ALA A 15 -28.19 19.41 -18.87
N LEU A 16 -27.10 19.51 -19.65
CA LEU A 16 -26.39 18.37 -20.16
C LEU A 16 -25.59 17.68 -19.02
N PHE A 17 -24.96 18.45 -18.13
CA PHE A 17 -24.33 17.94 -16.94
C PHE A 17 -25.27 17.16 -16.02
N GLU A 18 -26.50 17.70 -15.78
CA GLU A 18 -27.50 16.98 -14.99
C GLU A 18 -27.90 15.64 -15.63
N LYS A 19 -28.07 15.59 -16.95
CA LYS A 19 -28.32 14.32 -17.66
C LYS A 19 -27.22 13.31 -17.52
N LEU A 20 -25.96 13.77 -17.49
CA LEU A 20 -24.80 12.90 -17.22
C LEU A 20 -24.84 12.38 -15.79
N VAL A 21 -25.09 13.26 -14.82
CA VAL A 21 -25.18 12.89 -13.39
C VAL A 21 -26.31 11.89 -13.13
N GLN A 22 -27.48 12.06 -13.76
CA GLN A 22 -28.62 11.13 -13.65
C GLN A 22 -28.22 9.68 -14.01
N LYS A 23 -27.27 9.51 -14.92
CA LYS A 23 -26.84 8.20 -15.42
C LYS A 23 -25.46 7.77 -14.91
N SER A 24 -24.85 8.54 -14.03
CA SER A 24 -23.57 8.24 -13.43
C SER A 24 -23.76 7.53 -12.10
N ASP A 25 -22.88 6.55 -11.82
CA ASP A 25 -22.80 5.90 -10.50
C ASP A 25 -21.98 6.73 -9.52
N VAL A 26 -20.97 7.44 -10.02
CA VAL A 26 -19.95 8.14 -9.22
C VAL A 26 -19.65 9.49 -9.84
N LEU A 27 -19.53 10.52 -9.01
CA LEU A 27 -18.90 11.80 -9.32
C LEU A 27 -17.67 11.97 -8.43
N ILE A 28 -16.53 12.34 -9.03
CA ILE A 28 -15.31 12.70 -8.32
C ILE A 28 -14.97 14.14 -8.64
N GLU A 29 -14.69 14.96 -7.60
CA GLU A 29 -14.30 16.35 -7.76
C GLU A 29 -13.22 16.74 -6.74
N ASP A 30 -12.51 17.84 -7.00
CA ASP A 30 -11.42 18.36 -6.17
C ASP A 30 -11.63 19.86 -5.80
N LEU A 31 -12.87 20.32 -5.87
CA LEU A 31 -13.21 21.71 -5.55
C LEU A 31 -13.14 21.99 -4.05
N LEU A 32 -12.62 23.17 -3.69
CA LEU A 32 -12.67 23.63 -2.31
C LEU A 32 -14.12 23.85 -1.84
N PRO A 33 -14.43 23.68 -0.54
CA PRO A 33 -15.75 23.92 0.01
C PRO A 33 -16.31 25.33 -0.27
N SER A 34 -15.44 26.33 -0.42
CA SER A 34 -15.80 27.72 -0.75
C SER A 34 -15.98 27.97 -2.24
N ASP A 35 -15.68 27.01 -3.11
CA ASP A 35 -15.80 27.21 -4.56
C ASP A 35 -17.27 27.46 -4.93
N PRO A 36 -17.59 28.52 -5.72
CA PRO A 36 -18.95 28.83 -6.14
C PRO A 36 -19.64 27.67 -6.89
N LEU A 37 -18.90 26.81 -7.58
CA LEU A 37 -19.42 25.65 -8.28
C LEU A 37 -20.04 24.61 -7.33
N GLN A 38 -19.63 24.58 -6.04
CA GLN A 38 -20.23 23.69 -5.04
C GLN A 38 -21.76 23.89 -4.91
N LYS A 39 -22.30 25.09 -5.23
CA LYS A 39 -23.74 25.33 -5.27
C LYS A 39 -24.43 24.55 -6.40
N LYS A 40 -23.70 24.28 -7.49
CA LYS A 40 -24.23 23.57 -8.67
C LYS A 40 -23.94 22.06 -8.61
N ILE A 41 -22.71 21.66 -8.21
CA ILE A 41 -22.28 20.27 -8.30
C ILE A 41 -22.07 19.60 -6.92
N GLY A 42 -22.35 20.30 -5.83
CA GLY A 42 -22.22 19.74 -4.48
C GLY A 42 -23.22 18.62 -4.21
N PHE A 43 -22.87 17.73 -3.28
CA PHE A 43 -23.65 16.52 -2.96
C PHE A 43 -25.14 16.78 -2.73
N GLN A 44 -25.51 17.82 -1.96
CA GLN A 44 -26.92 18.11 -1.66
C GLN A 44 -27.75 18.52 -2.88
N THR A 45 -27.10 19.15 -3.85
CA THR A 45 -27.72 19.52 -5.12
C THR A 45 -27.89 18.28 -6.00
N LEU A 46 -26.84 17.53 -6.19
CA LEU A 46 -26.84 16.39 -7.10
C LEU A 46 -27.59 15.17 -6.57
N ARG A 47 -27.72 15.02 -5.24
CA ARG A 47 -28.58 14.00 -4.63
C ARG A 47 -30.06 14.12 -5.03
N LYS A 48 -30.53 15.34 -5.31
CA LYS A 48 -31.91 15.57 -5.80
C LYS A 48 -32.08 15.09 -7.23
N VAL A 49 -31.01 15.14 -8.03
CA VAL A 49 -30.99 14.72 -9.44
C VAL A 49 -30.78 13.19 -9.52
N ASN A 50 -29.92 12.65 -8.67
CA ASN A 50 -29.58 11.24 -8.61
C ASN A 50 -29.37 10.80 -7.15
N PRO A 51 -30.41 10.26 -6.49
CA PRO A 51 -30.33 9.81 -5.11
C PRO A 51 -29.33 8.66 -4.86
N GLY A 52 -29.01 7.88 -5.88
CA GLY A 52 -28.02 6.78 -5.83
C GLY A 52 -26.57 7.19 -6.13
N LEU A 53 -26.32 8.48 -6.39
CA LEU A 53 -25.00 8.97 -6.75
C LEU A 53 -24.01 8.87 -5.58
N LEU A 54 -22.86 8.27 -5.81
CA LEU A 54 -21.70 8.38 -4.92
C LEU A 54 -20.91 9.64 -5.30
N HIS A 55 -20.78 10.57 -4.37
CA HIS A 55 -20.09 11.83 -4.57
C HIS A 55 -18.78 11.84 -3.77
N CYS A 56 -17.65 11.82 -4.44
CA CYS A 56 -16.33 11.81 -3.83
C CYS A 56 -15.62 13.15 -4.00
N SER A 57 -15.25 13.76 -2.89
CA SER A 57 -14.50 15.01 -2.83
C SER A 57 -13.09 14.76 -2.32
N ILE A 58 -12.08 15.21 -3.05
CA ILE A 58 -10.66 15.11 -2.69
C ILE A 58 -10.11 16.54 -2.56
N THR A 59 -9.89 16.99 -1.32
CA THR A 59 -9.41 18.36 -1.07
C THR A 59 -8.06 18.36 -0.33
N PRO A 60 -7.30 19.46 -0.32
CA PRO A 60 -6.03 19.50 0.38
C PRO A 60 -6.14 19.15 1.87
N TYR A 61 -7.09 19.76 2.59
CA TYR A 61 -7.20 19.65 4.06
C TYR A 61 -8.50 19.03 4.56
N GLY A 62 -9.36 18.55 3.68
CA GLY A 62 -10.67 18.01 4.01
C GLY A 62 -11.80 19.07 3.94
N GLN A 63 -13.02 18.62 4.15
CA GLN A 63 -14.25 19.44 3.98
C GLN A 63 -14.58 20.29 5.22
N ASN A 64 -13.91 20.05 6.35
CA ASN A 64 -14.16 20.69 7.63
C ASN A 64 -12.86 21.24 8.24
N GLY A 65 -12.98 22.09 9.25
CA GLY A 65 -11.84 22.65 9.98
C GLY A 65 -11.36 23.99 9.43
N PRO A 66 -10.35 24.58 10.08
CA PRO A 66 -9.90 25.97 9.79
C PRO A 66 -9.27 26.12 8.41
N LEU A 67 -8.65 25.07 7.88
CA LEU A 67 -7.94 25.09 6.59
C LEU A 67 -8.79 24.60 5.40
N LYS A 68 -10.07 24.31 5.58
CA LYS A 68 -10.92 23.69 4.55
C LYS A 68 -10.97 24.42 3.22
N ASN A 69 -10.73 25.74 3.23
CA ASN A 69 -10.77 26.60 2.06
C ASN A 69 -9.38 26.99 1.55
N ASP A 70 -8.32 26.46 2.18
CA ASP A 70 -6.95 26.72 1.76
C ASP A 70 -6.58 25.82 0.60
N SER A 71 -6.03 26.38 -0.46
CA SER A 71 -5.39 25.61 -1.52
C SER A 71 -4.02 25.11 -1.05
N ALA A 72 -3.60 23.97 -1.54
CA ALA A 72 -2.25 23.48 -1.33
C ALA A 72 -1.79 22.59 -2.49
N ILE A 73 -0.51 22.69 -2.80
CA ILE A 73 0.21 21.70 -3.59
C ILE A 73 0.71 20.59 -2.66
N THR A 74 1.04 19.44 -3.23
CA THR A 74 1.44 18.25 -2.47
C THR A 74 2.62 18.49 -1.53
N ASP A 75 3.61 19.31 -1.93
CA ASP A 75 4.78 19.58 -1.09
C ASP A 75 4.46 20.39 0.18
N LEU A 76 3.45 21.28 0.14
CA LEU A 76 2.94 21.91 1.36
C LEU A 76 2.30 20.90 2.32
N ILE A 77 1.65 19.89 1.78
CA ILE A 77 1.10 18.81 2.60
C ILE A 77 2.21 17.95 3.19
N LYS A 78 3.26 17.60 2.41
CA LYS A 78 4.45 16.91 2.94
C LYS A 78 5.09 17.66 4.09
N ALA A 79 5.23 18.98 3.96
CA ALA A 79 5.76 19.83 5.02
C ALA A 79 4.86 19.83 6.28
N ARG A 80 3.54 20.06 6.10
CA ARG A 80 2.57 20.12 7.21
C ARG A 80 2.38 18.80 7.94
N THR A 81 2.51 17.67 7.25
CA THR A 81 2.44 16.34 7.87
C THR A 81 3.74 15.92 8.57
N GLY A 82 4.81 16.70 8.43
CA GLY A 82 6.12 16.40 9.01
C GLY A 82 6.93 15.38 8.21
N ILE A 83 6.49 15.04 7.00
CA ILE A 83 7.22 14.09 6.14
C ILE A 83 8.62 14.61 5.82
N LEU A 84 8.74 15.90 5.46
CA LEU A 84 10.03 16.49 5.06
C LEU A 84 11.04 16.54 6.22
N ASP A 85 10.56 16.75 7.44
CA ASP A 85 11.38 16.79 8.66
C ASP A 85 11.91 15.40 9.05
N ARG A 86 11.15 14.35 8.73
CA ARG A 86 11.50 12.98 9.10
C ARG A 86 12.32 12.24 8.07
N MET A 87 12.42 12.75 6.87
CA MET A 87 13.21 12.13 5.82
C MET A 87 14.69 12.43 6.04
N PRO A 88 15.55 11.41 6.12
CA PRO A 88 16.98 11.61 6.24
C PRO A 88 17.55 12.11 4.92
N GLY A 89 18.39 13.15 4.99
CA GLY A 89 19.19 13.66 3.88
C GLY A 89 20.67 13.42 4.10
N PHE A 90 21.47 13.57 3.04
CA PHE A 90 22.94 13.56 3.13
C PHE A 90 23.48 14.86 3.75
N GLU A 91 22.68 15.91 3.74
CA GLU A 91 22.94 17.19 4.38
C GLU A 91 21.98 17.43 5.53
N GLU A 92 22.32 18.38 6.42
CA GLU A 92 21.42 18.80 7.50
C GLU A 92 20.21 19.54 6.95
N GLY A 93 19.04 19.29 7.55
CA GLY A 93 17.79 19.96 7.23
C GLY A 93 16.70 19.04 6.69
N SER A 94 15.62 19.66 6.24
CA SER A 94 14.48 18.94 5.68
C SER A 94 14.79 18.41 4.27
N THR A 95 14.46 17.15 4.03
CA THR A 95 14.75 16.50 2.75
C THR A 95 13.48 16.39 1.91
N HIS A 96 13.58 16.82 0.64
CA HIS A 96 12.51 16.64 -0.32
C HIS A 96 12.24 15.15 -0.60
N VAL A 97 10.97 14.80 -0.79
CA VAL A 97 10.54 13.45 -1.20
C VAL A 97 10.20 13.50 -2.70
N ALA A 98 11.02 12.87 -3.51
CA ALA A 98 10.91 12.89 -4.97
C ALA A 98 9.63 12.20 -5.50
N HIS A 99 9.01 11.33 -4.70
CA HIS A 99 7.88 10.50 -5.13
C HIS A 99 6.53 11.13 -4.76
N PRO A 100 5.49 10.99 -5.62
CA PRO A 100 4.14 11.53 -5.40
C PRO A 100 3.30 10.65 -4.44
N VAL A 101 3.87 10.27 -3.29
CA VAL A 101 3.24 9.34 -2.33
C VAL A 101 1.87 9.86 -1.85
N ILE A 102 1.74 11.17 -1.64
CA ILE A 102 0.48 11.77 -1.16
C ILE A 102 -0.61 11.71 -2.23
N ASP A 103 -0.29 12.04 -3.48
CA ASP A 103 -1.25 12.02 -4.58
C ASP A 103 -1.75 10.60 -4.85
N VAL A 104 -0.82 9.63 -4.87
CA VAL A 104 -1.15 8.21 -5.00
C VAL A 104 -2.00 7.73 -3.81
N GLY A 105 -1.61 8.08 -2.60
CA GLY A 105 -2.36 7.73 -1.38
C GLY A 105 -3.77 8.31 -1.36
N ALA A 106 -3.95 9.57 -1.75
CA ALA A 106 -5.27 10.20 -1.83
C ALA A 106 -6.16 9.52 -2.87
N GLY A 107 -5.62 9.19 -4.04
CA GLY A 107 -6.32 8.43 -5.06
C GLY A 107 -6.75 7.04 -4.58
N LEU A 108 -5.90 6.33 -3.85
CA LEU A 108 -6.21 5.00 -3.29
C LEU A 108 -7.27 5.08 -2.19
N LEU A 109 -7.19 6.07 -1.29
CA LEU A 109 -8.21 6.29 -0.26
C LEU A 109 -9.57 6.64 -0.87
N ALA A 110 -9.59 7.48 -1.92
CA ALA A 110 -10.80 7.79 -2.66
C ALA A 110 -11.39 6.54 -3.34
N ALA A 111 -10.56 5.74 -4.00
CA ALA A 111 -10.99 4.50 -4.65
C ALA A 111 -11.54 3.48 -3.64
N LEU A 112 -10.89 3.33 -2.48
CA LEU A 112 -11.36 2.46 -1.40
C LEU A 112 -12.70 2.94 -0.85
N GLY A 113 -12.84 4.25 -0.58
CA GLY A 113 -14.09 4.84 -0.12
C GLY A 113 -15.23 4.66 -1.14
N LEU A 114 -14.95 4.90 -2.42
CA LEU A 114 -15.92 4.73 -3.50
C LEU A 114 -16.38 3.28 -3.65
N THR A 115 -15.45 2.33 -3.64
CA THR A 115 -15.78 0.90 -3.79
C THR A 115 -16.58 0.40 -2.58
N SER A 116 -16.23 0.85 -1.37
CA SER A 116 -16.99 0.56 -0.15
C SER A 116 -18.39 1.18 -0.20
N GLY A 117 -18.51 2.40 -0.73
CA GLY A 117 -19.79 3.06 -0.96
C GLY A 117 -20.65 2.33 -2.00
N LEU A 118 -20.06 1.79 -3.07
CA LEU A 118 -20.76 0.97 -4.06
C LEU A 118 -21.30 -0.31 -3.43
N LEU A 119 -20.50 -0.99 -2.60
CA LEU A 119 -20.93 -2.17 -1.86
C LEU A 119 -22.09 -1.84 -0.92
N HIS A 120 -21.96 -0.78 -0.12
CA HIS A 120 -23.01 -0.30 0.78
C HIS A 120 -24.30 0.05 0.02
N ARG A 121 -24.19 0.64 -1.17
CA ARG A 121 -25.35 0.97 -2.02
C ARG A 121 -26.12 -0.27 -2.50
N LEU A 122 -25.49 -1.42 -2.69
CA LEU A 122 -26.19 -2.66 -3.04
C LEU A 122 -27.23 -3.05 -2.00
N GLU A 123 -26.95 -2.82 -0.71
CA GLU A 123 -27.88 -3.12 0.38
C GLU A 123 -28.96 -2.04 0.55
N ASN A 124 -28.62 -0.79 0.37
CA ASN A 124 -29.42 0.35 0.82
C ASN A 124 -30.03 1.18 -0.34
N GLY A 125 -29.60 0.98 -1.58
CA GLY A 125 -30.06 1.71 -2.76
C GLY A 125 -29.64 3.20 -2.82
N ALA A 126 -29.08 3.75 -1.74
CA ALA A 126 -28.78 5.17 -1.61
C ALA A 126 -27.30 5.50 -1.87
N GLY A 127 -27.08 6.66 -2.49
CA GLY A 127 -25.76 7.22 -2.68
C GLY A 127 -25.17 7.81 -1.40
N LEU A 128 -23.86 7.97 -1.37
CA LEU A 128 -23.10 8.49 -0.22
C LEU A 128 -22.21 9.66 -0.63
N LYS A 129 -21.99 10.58 0.32
CA LYS A 129 -20.92 11.56 0.23
C LYS A 129 -19.64 10.96 0.84
N ILE A 130 -18.57 10.91 0.07
CA ILE A 130 -17.27 10.41 0.44
C ILE A 130 -16.29 11.58 0.42
N ASN A 131 -15.53 11.77 1.49
CA ASN A 131 -14.52 12.82 1.56
C ASN A 131 -13.17 12.20 1.93
N THR A 132 -12.14 12.57 1.21
CA THR A 132 -10.76 12.34 1.60
C THR A 132 -9.94 13.60 1.37
N SER A 133 -8.65 13.58 1.76
CA SER A 133 -7.79 14.74 1.60
C SER A 133 -6.33 14.32 1.39
N LEU A 134 -5.57 15.24 0.78
CA LEU A 134 -4.12 15.06 0.69
C LEU A 134 -3.47 14.96 2.08
N MET A 135 -4.01 15.69 3.07
CA MET A 135 -3.57 15.60 4.48
C MET A 135 -3.80 14.18 5.05
N ALA A 136 -4.97 13.59 4.80
CA ALA A 136 -5.25 12.22 5.24
C ALA A 136 -4.30 11.20 4.60
N ALA A 137 -4.01 11.37 3.31
CA ALA A 137 -3.02 10.55 2.61
C ALA A 137 -1.61 10.71 3.20
N GLY A 138 -1.19 11.94 3.53
CA GLY A 138 0.09 12.17 4.19
C GLY A 138 0.20 11.45 5.54
N LEU A 139 -0.86 11.48 6.34
CA LEU A 139 -0.91 10.78 7.63
C LEU A 139 -0.96 9.25 7.48
N LEU A 140 -1.50 8.73 6.38
CA LEU A 140 -1.47 7.29 6.08
C LEU A 140 -0.04 6.73 6.04
N TYR A 141 0.92 7.50 5.49
CA TYR A 141 2.34 7.12 5.42
C TYR A 141 3.12 7.44 6.71
N MET A 142 2.48 8.00 7.74
CA MET A 142 3.13 8.47 8.96
C MET A 142 2.56 7.89 10.28
N PRO A 143 2.02 6.66 10.32
CA PRO A 143 1.39 6.16 11.55
C PRO A 143 2.37 6.00 12.71
N LYS A 144 3.65 5.73 12.42
CA LYS A 144 4.72 5.68 13.44
C LYS A 144 4.93 7.05 14.11
N ALA A 145 4.77 8.14 13.36
CA ALA A 145 4.97 9.48 13.87
C ALA A 145 3.97 9.84 14.97
N ILE A 146 2.74 9.37 14.84
CA ILE A 146 1.69 9.57 15.85
C ILE A 146 2.04 8.78 17.12
N GLY A 147 2.50 7.54 16.97
CA GLY A 147 2.96 6.70 18.09
C GLY A 147 4.21 7.24 18.79
N ASP A 148 5.13 7.88 18.06
CA ASP A 148 6.38 8.45 18.60
C ASP A 148 6.14 9.65 19.54
N ARG A 149 5.02 10.36 19.42
CA ARG A 149 4.62 11.41 20.36
C ARG A 149 4.36 10.89 21.77
N VAL A 150 3.88 9.66 21.89
CA VAL A 150 3.54 9.06 23.18
C VAL A 150 4.78 8.43 23.85
N ARG A 151 5.73 7.93 23.05
CA ARG A 151 6.98 7.32 23.54
C ARG A 151 8.13 7.64 22.59
N PRO A 152 8.75 8.82 22.70
CA PRO A 152 9.85 9.22 21.84
C PRO A 152 11.03 8.22 21.98
N ARG A 153 11.51 7.73 20.85
CA ARG A 153 12.83 7.10 20.76
C ARG A 153 13.61 7.81 19.66
N PRO A 154 14.79 8.31 19.92
CA PRO A 154 15.67 8.79 18.88
C PRO A 154 16.22 7.60 18.09
N VAL A 155 15.48 7.09 17.11
CA VAL A 155 16.05 6.21 16.10
C VAL A 155 16.61 7.12 15.02
N LYS A 156 17.92 7.24 14.99
CA LYS A 156 18.62 7.98 13.93
C LYS A 156 18.57 7.14 12.65
N VAL A 157 17.60 7.43 11.79
CA VAL A 157 17.55 6.87 10.43
C VAL A 157 18.53 7.69 9.59
N THR A 158 19.41 7.01 8.87
CA THR A 158 20.35 7.65 7.93
C THR A 158 19.82 7.59 6.51
N PRO A 159 20.36 8.39 5.57
CA PRO A 159 19.97 8.31 4.16
C PRO A 159 20.16 6.93 3.54
N VAL A 160 21.08 6.15 4.07
CA VAL A 160 21.37 4.80 3.56
C VAL A 160 20.60 3.70 4.29
N GLY A 161 19.99 3.95 5.44
CA GLY A 161 19.16 2.95 6.11
C GLY A 161 18.97 3.11 7.61
N GLY A 162 18.34 2.10 8.22
CA GLY A 162 17.94 2.10 9.63
C GLY A 162 18.79 1.23 10.55
N GLY A 163 19.74 0.43 10.04
CA GLY A 163 20.59 -0.44 10.83
C GLY A 163 21.61 -1.19 9.99
N PRO A 164 22.63 -1.83 10.63
CA PRO A 164 23.75 -2.43 9.92
C PRO A 164 23.35 -3.50 8.87
N PHE A 165 22.34 -4.30 9.13
CA PHE A 165 21.83 -5.29 8.18
C PHE A 165 20.53 -4.86 7.50
N TYR A 166 20.19 -3.56 7.57
CA TYR A 166 18.98 -2.99 7.00
C TYR A 166 19.28 -1.64 6.34
N SER A 167 20.27 -1.66 5.43
CA SER A 167 20.83 -0.46 4.81
C SER A 167 21.38 -0.73 3.41
N LEU A 168 21.60 0.36 2.69
CA LEU A 168 22.27 0.42 1.38
C LEU A 168 23.78 0.40 1.56
N TYR A 169 24.47 -0.41 0.76
CA TYR A 169 25.92 -0.52 0.74
C TYR A 169 26.46 -0.50 -0.69
N GLU A 170 27.51 0.28 -0.88
CA GLU A 170 28.29 0.28 -2.10
C GLU A 170 29.20 -0.96 -2.14
N CYS A 171 29.17 -1.68 -3.26
CA CYS A 171 30.01 -2.83 -3.52
C CYS A 171 31.32 -2.42 -4.22
N GLN A 172 32.23 -3.38 -4.43
CA GLN A 172 33.52 -3.15 -5.07
C GLN A 172 33.42 -2.53 -6.46
N ASP A 173 32.40 -2.88 -7.22
CA ASP A 173 32.11 -2.39 -8.58
C ASP A 173 31.36 -1.05 -8.62
N GLY A 174 31.15 -0.39 -7.48
CA GLY A 174 30.42 0.87 -7.36
C GLY A 174 28.90 0.72 -7.41
N ALA A 175 28.35 -0.47 -7.65
CA ALA A 175 26.92 -0.73 -7.57
C ALA A 175 26.46 -0.80 -6.10
N TRP A 176 25.21 -0.48 -5.87
CA TRP A 176 24.62 -0.45 -4.52
C TRP A 176 23.66 -1.60 -4.31
N LEU A 177 23.79 -2.28 -3.16
CA LEU A 177 22.86 -3.29 -2.67
C LEU A 177 22.16 -2.82 -1.40
N GLN A 178 20.85 -3.03 -1.33
CA GLN A 178 20.04 -2.88 -0.13
C GLN A 178 19.98 -4.22 0.59
N LEU A 179 20.35 -4.27 1.86
CA LEU A 179 20.09 -5.40 2.76
C LEU A 179 18.75 -5.19 3.49
N GLY A 180 17.98 -6.27 3.71
CA GLY A 180 16.64 -6.23 4.30
C GLY A 180 16.44 -7.19 5.47
N CYS A 181 17.44 -7.43 6.31
CA CYS A 181 17.35 -8.40 7.42
C CYS A 181 16.51 -7.86 8.58
N ILE A 182 15.22 -8.18 8.59
CA ILE A 182 14.24 -7.68 9.59
C ILE A 182 14.18 -8.51 10.88
N HIS A 183 14.83 -9.66 10.95
CA HIS A 183 14.89 -10.50 12.15
C HIS A 183 16.26 -11.17 12.31
N GLY A 184 16.57 -11.60 13.55
CA GLY A 184 17.89 -12.16 13.90
C GLY A 184 18.34 -13.31 13.01
N GLY A 185 17.44 -14.22 12.64
CA GLY A 185 17.83 -15.35 11.78
C GLY A 185 18.35 -14.92 10.40
N PHE A 186 17.84 -13.83 9.81
CA PHE A 186 18.42 -13.29 8.57
C PHE A 186 19.78 -12.60 8.82
N VAL A 187 19.94 -11.96 9.98
CA VAL A 187 21.21 -11.35 10.37
C VAL A 187 22.29 -12.43 10.54
N ASP A 188 21.97 -13.52 11.24
CA ASP A 188 22.91 -14.63 11.49
C ASP A 188 23.41 -15.27 10.17
N ILE A 189 22.47 -15.51 9.23
CA ILE A 189 22.81 -16.06 7.91
C ILE A 189 23.67 -15.05 7.13
N ALA A 190 23.27 -13.77 7.10
CA ALA A 190 24.01 -12.73 6.41
C ALA A 190 25.43 -12.57 6.98
N ALA A 191 25.57 -12.51 8.31
CA ALA A 191 26.86 -12.41 8.98
C ALA A 191 27.78 -13.61 8.67
N THR A 192 27.20 -14.82 8.59
CA THR A 192 27.93 -16.05 8.23
C THR A 192 28.48 -15.96 6.81
N VAL A 193 27.65 -15.61 5.84
CA VAL A 193 28.06 -15.49 4.43
C VAL A 193 29.05 -14.34 4.20
N MET A 194 28.93 -13.28 5.00
CA MET A 194 29.85 -12.14 4.97
C MET A 194 31.19 -12.43 5.69
N GLY A 195 31.31 -13.57 6.37
CA GLY A 195 32.54 -13.95 7.11
C GLY A 195 32.75 -13.15 8.39
N ILE A 196 31.70 -12.62 9.00
CA ILE A 196 31.75 -11.82 10.24
C ILE A 196 30.96 -12.46 11.40
N ALA A 197 30.63 -13.74 11.31
CA ALA A 197 29.88 -14.44 12.35
C ALA A 197 30.61 -14.39 13.72
N ASP A 198 31.93 -14.51 13.74
CA ASP A 198 32.74 -14.41 14.98
C ASP A 198 32.64 -13.03 15.62
N ILE A 199 32.58 -11.96 14.79
CA ILE A 199 32.37 -10.57 15.26
C ILE A 199 31.06 -10.44 15.96
N MET A 200 29.98 -11.09 15.44
CA MET A 200 28.63 -11.06 15.99
C MET A 200 28.50 -11.77 17.35
N THR A 201 29.52 -12.54 17.78
CA THR A 201 29.56 -13.12 19.15
C THR A 201 29.79 -12.06 20.23
N ASN A 202 30.24 -10.86 19.87
CA ASN A 202 30.44 -9.77 20.81
C ASN A 202 29.04 -9.21 21.28
N PRO A 203 28.74 -9.28 22.60
CA PRO A 203 27.46 -8.84 23.14
C PRO A 203 27.09 -7.38 22.83
N ARG A 204 28.06 -6.52 22.50
CA ARG A 204 27.83 -5.12 22.12
C ARG A 204 26.94 -5.00 20.88
N TYR A 205 26.97 -5.96 19.98
CA TYR A 205 26.19 -5.92 18.74
C TYR A 205 24.79 -6.52 18.87
N GLY A 206 24.47 -7.14 20.03
CA GLY A 206 23.15 -7.73 20.29
C GLY A 206 22.79 -8.76 19.20
N ASP A 207 21.57 -8.61 18.66
CA ASP A 207 21.11 -9.42 17.51
C ASP A 207 21.44 -8.78 16.13
N GLY A 208 22.38 -7.83 16.09
CA GLY A 208 22.78 -7.09 14.89
C GLY A 208 21.78 -6.00 14.45
N ARG A 209 20.56 -6.05 14.94
CA ARG A 209 19.53 -5.02 14.70
C ARG A 209 19.47 -3.99 15.83
N ASN A 210 19.75 -4.43 17.03
CA ASN A 210 19.67 -3.63 18.26
C ASN A 210 21.01 -3.70 19.02
N PRO A 211 22.10 -3.08 18.51
CA PRO A 211 23.33 -2.88 19.28
C PRO A 211 23.05 -2.12 20.58
N VAL A 212 23.90 -2.33 21.58
CA VAL A 212 23.69 -1.79 22.93
C VAL A 212 23.64 -0.27 22.98
N ASP A 213 24.36 0.41 22.07
CA ASP A 213 24.41 1.86 21.95
C ASP A 213 24.70 2.31 20.50
N GLU A 214 24.72 3.63 20.28
CA GLU A 214 24.98 4.22 18.96
C GLU A 214 26.42 4.02 18.49
N GLU A 215 27.39 3.91 19.40
CA GLU A 215 28.79 3.64 19.05
C GLU A 215 28.93 2.22 18.50
N ALA A 216 28.38 1.22 19.19
CA ALA A 216 28.37 -0.17 18.71
C ALA A 216 27.60 -0.29 17.38
N ARG A 217 26.53 0.48 17.20
CA ARG A 217 25.79 0.53 15.93
C ARG A 217 26.64 1.08 14.81
N ALA A 218 27.33 2.20 15.03
CA ALA A 218 28.18 2.84 14.03
C ALA A 218 29.38 1.93 13.67
N GLU A 219 29.99 1.30 14.66
CA GLU A 219 31.09 0.35 14.47
C GLU A 219 30.65 -0.85 13.60
N LEU A 220 29.54 -1.50 13.95
CA LEU A 220 29.01 -2.62 13.18
C LEU A 220 28.62 -2.21 11.75
N PHE A 221 28.08 -0.99 11.59
CA PHE A 221 27.77 -0.44 10.27
C PHE A 221 29.03 -0.31 9.40
N GLU A 222 30.13 0.23 9.93
CA GLU A 222 31.39 0.35 9.20
C GLU A 222 32.03 -1.03 8.90
N ILE A 223 31.89 -2.02 9.79
CA ILE A 223 32.33 -3.39 9.53
C ILE A 223 31.57 -3.95 8.32
N VAL A 224 30.23 -3.90 8.32
CA VAL A 224 29.41 -4.39 7.20
C VAL A 224 29.75 -3.66 5.91
N LYS A 225 29.88 -2.35 5.94
CA LYS A 225 30.26 -1.50 4.80
C LYS A 225 31.59 -1.89 4.18
N ASN A 226 32.63 -2.13 5.03
CA ASN A 226 33.93 -2.54 4.56
C ASN A 226 33.90 -3.94 3.93
N VAL A 227 33.13 -4.87 4.51
CA VAL A 227 32.94 -6.20 3.94
C VAL A 227 32.23 -6.14 2.59
N MET A 228 31.16 -5.33 2.45
CA MET A 228 30.44 -5.19 1.18
C MET A 228 31.34 -4.67 0.04
N LYS A 229 32.35 -3.86 0.35
CA LYS A 229 33.35 -3.36 -0.63
C LYS A 229 34.38 -4.42 -1.08
N THR A 230 34.40 -5.61 -0.49
CA THR A 230 35.38 -6.63 -0.84
C THR A 230 35.06 -7.43 -2.10
N ARG A 231 33.80 -7.36 -2.58
CA ARG A 231 33.33 -8.11 -3.74
C ARG A 231 32.44 -7.25 -4.64
N PRO A 232 32.37 -7.56 -5.94
CA PRO A 232 31.39 -6.97 -6.84
C PRO A 232 29.95 -7.33 -6.42
N SER A 233 29.02 -6.47 -6.78
CA SER A 233 27.59 -6.62 -6.43
C SER A 233 26.98 -7.94 -6.91
N ARG A 234 27.41 -8.43 -8.07
CA ARG A 234 26.96 -9.71 -8.62
C ARG A 234 27.36 -10.89 -7.74
N GLU A 235 28.59 -10.94 -7.26
CA GLU A 235 29.05 -12.02 -6.38
C GLU A 235 28.29 -12.02 -5.05
N TRP A 236 28.07 -10.84 -4.47
CA TRP A 236 27.24 -10.72 -3.27
C TRP A 236 25.81 -11.20 -3.52
N ALA A 237 25.23 -10.85 -4.68
CA ALA A 237 23.88 -11.27 -5.04
C ALA A 237 23.76 -12.80 -5.15
N GLU A 238 24.72 -13.45 -5.81
CA GLU A 238 24.77 -14.92 -5.94
C GLU A 238 24.91 -15.61 -4.56
N LEU A 239 25.78 -15.09 -3.68
CA LEU A 239 25.96 -15.59 -2.32
C LEU A 239 24.69 -15.42 -1.48
N PHE A 240 24.10 -14.23 -1.44
CA PHE A 240 22.91 -13.95 -0.65
C PHE A 240 21.68 -14.74 -1.14
N GLU A 241 21.55 -14.90 -2.45
CA GLU A 241 20.46 -15.69 -3.02
C GLU A 241 20.57 -17.18 -2.65
N SER A 242 21.79 -17.73 -2.63
CA SER A 242 22.03 -19.14 -2.31
C SER A 242 21.59 -19.55 -0.90
N VAL A 243 21.48 -18.59 0.02
CA VAL A 243 21.15 -18.82 1.44
C VAL A 243 19.92 -18.03 1.92
N ASP A 244 19.13 -17.48 0.99
CA ASP A 244 17.87 -16.77 1.27
C ASP A 244 18.04 -15.47 2.12
N VAL A 245 19.18 -14.78 2.02
CA VAL A 245 19.38 -13.46 2.64
C VAL A 245 18.55 -12.43 1.88
N PRO A 246 17.75 -11.58 2.55
CA PRO A 246 16.96 -10.53 1.90
C PRO A 246 17.87 -9.40 1.38
N PHE A 247 17.94 -9.23 0.07
CA PHE A 247 18.69 -8.15 -0.58
C PHE A 247 18.05 -7.71 -1.88
N ALA A 248 18.43 -6.54 -2.37
CA ALA A 248 18.07 -6.05 -3.71
C ALA A 248 19.15 -5.11 -4.26
N HIS A 249 19.36 -5.12 -5.58
CA HIS A 249 20.11 -4.08 -6.26
C HIS A 249 19.33 -2.77 -6.24
N ALA A 250 19.98 -1.65 -5.95
CA ALA A 250 19.43 -0.32 -6.13
C ALA A 250 19.41 0.01 -7.63
N ALA A 251 18.30 -0.33 -8.28
CA ALA A 251 18.10 -0.17 -9.71
C ALA A 251 17.71 1.27 -10.09
N THR A 252 17.97 1.66 -11.34
CA THR A 252 17.32 2.82 -11.94
C THR A 252 15.89 2.48 -12.36
N ALA A 253 15.06 3.49 -12.65
CA ALA A 253 13.70 3.26 -13.13
C ALA A 253 13.66 2.47 -14.44
N ASP A 254 14.61 2.74 -15.35
CA ASP A 254 14.70 2.03 -16.63
C ASP A 254 15.05 0.55 -16.44
N ALA A 255 16.04 0.24 -15.60
CA ALA A 255 16.36 -1.15 -15.25
C ALA A 255 15.22 -1.87 -14.51
N ALA A 256 14.43 -1.14 -13.74
CA ALA A 256 13.29 -1.70 -13.01
C ALA A 256 12.19 -2.21 -13.96
N ILE A 257 11.86 -1.47 -15.01
CA ILE A 257 10.82 -1.87 -15.98
C ILE A 257 11.22 -3.08 -16.84
N GLU A 258 12.52 -3.32 -17.02
CA GLU A 258 13.07 -4.47 -17.75
C GLU A 258 13.25 -5.72 -16.86
N ASN A 259 13.02 -5.59 -15.56
CA ASN A 259 13.21 -6.68 -14.63
C ASN A 259 12.30 -7.88 -14.95
N GLN A 260 12.85 -9.09 -14.92
CA GLN A 260 12.14 -10.33 -15.26
C GLN A 260 10.84 -10.53 -14.49
N GLN A 261 10.81 -10.18 -13.20
CA GLN A 261 9.60 -10.32 -12.38
C GLN A 261 8.56 -9.26 -12.74
N VAL A 262 8.98 -8.04 -13.06
CA VAL A 262 8.09 -6.95 -13.51
C VAL A 262 7.43 -7.33 -14.84
N VAL A 263 8.22 -7.87 -15.77
CA VAL A 263 7.75 -8.38 -17.08
C VAL A 263 6.80 -9.57 -16.87
N HIS A 264 7.20 -10.57 -16.07
CA HIS A 264 6.37 -11.73 -15.74
C HIS A 264 5.02 -11.31 -15.15
N ASN A 265 5.01 -10.37 -14.24
CA ASN A 265 3.80 -9.84 -13.62
C ASN A 265 2.97 -8.95 -14.54
N GLN A 266 3.42 -8.69 -15.77
CA GLN A 266 2.74 -7.78 -16.70
C GLN A 266 2.53 -6.38 -16.10
N MET A 267 3.48 -5.93 -15.28
CA MET A 267 3.41 -4.61 -14.64
C MET A 267 3.78 -3.47 -15.59
N VAL A 268 4.28 -3.81 -16.77
CA VAL A 268 4.62 -2.89 -17.85
C VAL A 268 3.87 -3.31 -19.11
N GLN A 269 3.22 -2.36 -19.75
CA GLN A 269 2.41 -2.59 -20.96
C GLN A 269 2.73 -1.53 -22.02
N GLU A 270 2.91 -1.96 -23.26
CA GLU A 270 3.01 -1.05 -24.38
C GLU A 270 1.62 -0.72 -24.93
N LEU A 271 1.33 0.55 -25.11
CA LEU A 271 0.08 1.06 -25.68
C LEU A 271 0.40 2.07 -26.77
N ILE A 272 -0.45 2.13 -27.79
CA ILE A 272 -0.36 3.15 -28.83
C ILE A 272 -1.29 4.30 -28.47
N ASP A 273 -0.73 5.44 -28.06
CA ASP A 273 -1.50 6.66 -27.80
C ASP A 273 -1.75 7.40 -29.13
N PRO A 274 -2.97 7.92 -29.37
CA PRO A 274 -3.30 8.58 -30.64
C PRO A 274 -2.52 9.88 -30.89
N ILE A 275 -1.91 10.48 -29.86
CA ILE A 275 -1.11 11.72 -29.97
C ILE A 275 0.38 11.43 -29.89
N TYR A 276 0.80 10.57 -28.95
CA TYR A 276 2.22 10.35 -28.62
C TYR A 276 2.82 9.09 -29.26
N GLY A 277 2.00 8.27 -29.95
CA GLY A 277 2.47 7.01 -30.54
C GLY A 277 2.69 5.92 -29.48
N SER A 278 3.71 5.08 -29.66
CA SER A 278 4.03 4.02 -28.70
C SER A 278 4.45 4.58 -27.35
N MET A 279 3.82 4.10 -26.30
CA MET A 279 4.07 4.50 -24.89
C MET A 279 4.13 3.27 -24.01
N ILE A 280 5.06 3.28 -23.06
CA ILE A 280 5.12 2.31 -21.97
C ILE A 280 4.27 2.84 -20.80
N GLN A 281 3.36 2.01 -20.30
CA GLN A 281 2.51 2.31 -19.15
C GLN A 281 2.55 1.15 -18.15
N TYR A 282 2.25 1.45 -16.88
CA TYR A 282 2.12 0.41 -15.87
C TYR A 282 0.91 -0.49 -16.11
N GLY A 283 1.04 -1.77 -15.76
CA GLY A 283 0.01 -2.79 -15.86
C GLY A 283 -1.08 -2.68 -14.80
N LEU A 284 -1.71 -3.80 -14.47
CA LEU A 284 -2.78 -3.87 -13.46
C LEU A 284 -2.18 -4.27 -12.10
N PRO A 285 -2.29 -3.42 -11.07
CA PRO A 285 -1.70 -3.70 -9.76
C PRO A 285 -2.51 -4.71 -8.94
N ILE A 286 -3.77 -4.96 -9.28
CA ILE A 286 -4.65 -5.93 -8.63
C ILE A 286 -5.01 -7.01 -9.64
N LYS A 287 -4.76 -8.27 -9.29
CA LYS A 287 -5.10 -9.43 -10.10
C LYS A 287 -6.23 -10.22 -9.45
N PHE A 288 -7.30 -10.45 -10.18
CA PHE A 288 -8.44 -11.28 -9.74
C PHE A 288 -8.45 -12.58 -10.51
N SER A 289 -8.60 -13.70 -9.79
CA SER A 289 -8.64 -15.04 -10.40
C SER A 289 -9.85 -15.26 -11.30
N ASN A 290 -11.03 -14.81 -10.85
CA ASN A 290 -12.30 -15.09 -11.54
C ASN A 290 -12.80 -13.92 -12.39
N THR A 291 -12.40 -12.69 -12.08
CA THR A 291 -12.81 -11.46 -12.78
C THR A 291 -11.58 -10.64 -13.16
N PRO A 292 -10.70 -11.14 -14.03
CA PRO A 292 -9.46 -10.45 -14.36
C PRO A 292 -9.73 -9.07 -14.94
N GLY A 293 -8.94 -8.09 -14.51
CA GLY A 293 -8.98 -6.76 -15.10
C GLY A 293 -8.44 -6.76 -16.53
N SER A 294 -8.78 -5.74 -17.30
CA SER A 294 -8.25 -5.53 -18.64
C SER A 294 -7.84 -4.08 -18.87
N ILE A 295 -6.82 -3.89 -19.70
CA ILE A 295 -6.41 -2.55 -20.14
C ILE A 295 -7.19 -2.21 -21.40
N LYS A 296 -8.07 -1.20 -21.28
CA LYS A 296 -8.99 -0.80 -22.37
C LYS A 296 -8.36 0.11 -23.44
N GLY A 297 -7.05 0.10 -23.58
CA GLY A 297 -6.35 0.94 -24.55
C GLY A 297 -6.10 2.39 -24.08
N PRO A 298 -5.65 3.27 -24.97
CA PRO A 298 -5.33 4.65 -24.69
C PRO A 298 -6.58 5.49 -24.39
N ARG A 299 -6.38 6.78 -24.10
CA ARG A 299 -7.49 7.74 -24.04
C ARG A 299 -8.19 7.86 -25.38
N VAL A 300 -9.47 8.13 -25.34
CA VAL A 300 -10.27 8.47 -26.53
C VAL A 300 -10.53 9.97 -26.51
N LEU A 301 -10.09 10.66 -27.54
CA LEU A 301 -10.42 12.06 -27.76
C LEU A 301 -11.74 12.12 -28.55
N ASN A 302 -12.80 12.50 -27.91
CA ASN A 302 -14.10 12.65 -28.58
C ASN A 302 -14.25 14.09 -29.06
N SER A 303 -14.09 14.31 -30.35
CA SER A 303 -14.24 15.63 -31.01
C SER A 303 -15.67 15.93 -31.46
N SER A 304 -16.58 14.95 -31.37
CA SER A 304 -17.93 15.06 -31.97
C SER A 304 -18.95 15.83 -31.14
N GLY A 305 -18.61 16.28 -29.93
CA GLY A 305 -19.54 16.98 -29.05
C GLY A 305 -20.66 16.12 -28.43
N ASP A 306 -20.88 14.93 -28.95
CA ASP A 306 -21.83 13.96 -28.40
C ASP A 306 -21.22 13.18 -27.26
N ILE A 307 -21.71 13.38 -26.04
CA ILE A 307 -21.28 12.61 -24.88
C ILE A 307 -22.14 11.33 -24.82
N PRO A 308 -21.55 10.13 -25.01
CA PRO A 308 -22.32 8.89 -24.94
C PRO A 308 -22.78 8.64 -23.50
N ILE A 309 -24.10 8.76 -23.27
CA ILE A 309 -24.68 8.54 -21.96
C ILE A 309 -24.95 7.04 -21.78
N LYS A 310 -24.07 6.34 -21.03
CA LYS A 310 -24.25 4.93 -20.70
C LYS A 310 -25.31 4.75 -19.62
N LYS A 311 -25.97 3.58 -19.59
CA LYS A 311 -26.96 3.26 -18.55
C LYS A 311 -26.25 3.09 -17.20
N SER A 312 -26.77 3.72 -16.14
CA SER A 312 -26.29 3.54 -14.76
C SER A 312 -26.51 2.11 -14.26
N LEU A 313 -25.67 1.69 -13.31
CA LEU A 313 -25.79 0.41 -12.59
C LEU A 313 -26.84 0.48 -11.46
N GLN A 314 -27.59 1.56 -11.35
CA GLN A 314 -28.52 1.77 -10.26
C GLN A 314 -29.68 0.77 -10.25
N THR A 315 -30.04 0.31 -9.06
CA THR A 315 -31.29 -0.40 -8.79
C THR A 315 -32.41 0.61 -8.57
N GLU A 316 -33.65 0.29 -8.99
CA GLU A 316 -34.81 1.17 -8.92
C GLU A 316 -35.38 1.41 -7.50
N ASN A 317 -34.59 1.16 -6.46
CA ASN A 317 -35.06 1.36 -5.08
C ASN A 317 -35.07 2.84 -4.69
N ASN A 318 -36.23 3.30 -4.21
CA ASN A 318 -36.44 4.68 -3.77
C ASN A 318 -35.93 4.89 -2.34
N PRO A 319 -34.91 5.75 -2.11
CA PRO A 319 -34.20 5.82 -0.82
C PRO A 319 -34.75 6.89 0.15
N GLU A 320 -35.99 7.34 0.04
CA GLU A 320 -36.45 8.56 0.72
C GLU A 320 -36.40 8.57 2.26
N ASN A 321 -36.18 7.43 2.95
CA ASN A 321 -36.29 7.39 4.42
C ASN A 321 -35.28 6.46 5.13
N GLN A 322 -34.05 6.27 4.62
CA GLN A 322 -33.12 5.38 5.30
C GLN A 322 -32.12 6.12 6.20
N SER A 323 -32.11 5.77 7.48
CA SER A 323 -31.07 6.13 8.44
C SER A 323 -29.81 5.31 8.17
N PHE A 324 -28.73 5.97 7.77
CA PHE A 324 -27.41 5.33 7.61
C PHE A 324 -26.78 5.13 8.98
N SER A 325 -27.15 4.06 9.69
CA SER A 325 -26.61 3.75 11.01
C SER A 325 -25.41 2.77 10.98
N LYS A 326 -25.11 2.17 9.81
CA LYS A 326 -24.09 1.13 9.68
C LYS A 326 -22.91 1.60 8.84
N LEU A 327 -21.71 1.18 9.23
CA LEU A 327 -20.49 1.37 8.43
C LEU A 327 -20.53 0.52 7.16
N PRO A 328 -19.80 0.90 6.09
CA PRO A 328 -19.88 0.22 4.78
C PRO A 328 -19.58 -1.27 4.79
N LEU A 329 -18.69 -1.74 5.68
CA LEU A 329 -18.33 -3.16 5.80
C LEU A 329 -18.91 -3.83 7.06
N ASN A 330 -19.97 -3.26 7.62
CA ASN A 330 -20.61 -3.85 8.80
C ASN A 330 -21.15 -5.25 8.50
N GLY A 331 -20.80 -6.22 9.35
CA GLY A 331 -21.18 -7.63 9.18
C GLY A 331 -20.16 -8.46 8.39
N ILE A 332 -19.19 -7.86 7.71
CA ILE A 332 -18.11 -8.56 7.04
C ILE A 332 -17.08 -9.03 8.07
N LYS A 333 -16.73 -10.33 8.03
CA LYS A 333 -15.74 -10.95 8.90
C LYS A 333 -14.44 -11.16 8.14
N VAL A 334 -13.33 -10.74 8.72
CA VAL A 334 -12.00 -10.83 8.11
C VAL A 334 -11.04 -11.58 9.02
N ALA A 335 -10.43 -12.65 8.51
CA ALA A 335 -9.29 -13.32 9.14
C ALA A 335 -7.99 -12.65 8.66
N ASP A 336 -7.25 -12.04 9.58
CA ASP A 336 -6.01 -11.30 9.31
C ASP A 336 -4.79 -12.14 9.71
N ILE A 337 -4.14 -12.78 8.72
CA ILE A 337 -2.92 -13.60 8.90
C ILE A 337 -1.73 -12.83 8.35
N THR A 338 -1.56 -11.62 8.82
CA THR A 338 -0.54 -10.72 8.31
C THR A 338 0.45 -10.31 9.38
N ASN A 339 1.60 -9.77 8.96
CA ASN A 339 2.61 -9.24 9.87
C ASN A 339 3.29 -7.99 9.30
N VAL A 340 4.04 -7.29 10.11
CA VAL A 340 4.84 -6.09 9.85
C VAL A 340 3.99 -4.86 9.47
N ILE A 341 3.86 -4.47 8.19
CA ILE A 341 3.21 -3.21 7.78
C ILE A 341 2.14 -3.42 6.69
N ALA A 342 2.50 -3.95 5.53
CA ALA A 342 1.61 -4.01 4.35
C ALA A 342 0.28 -4.73 4.64
N GLY A 343 0.36 -5.95 5.14
CA GLY A 343 -0.81 -6.73 5.50
C GLY A 343 -1.62 -6.12 6.65
N PRO A 344 -0.99 -5.76 7.80
CA PRO A 344 -1.69 -5.08 8.88
C PRO A 344 -2.39 -3.78 8.45
N THR A 345 -1.81 -2.99 7.55
CA THR A 345 -2.45 -1.80 6.96
C THR A 345 -3.74 -2.18 6.22
N MET A 346 -3.71 -3.26 5.43
CA MET A 346 -4.89 -3.77 4.74
C MET A 346 -5.99 -4.15 5.72
N GLY A 347 -5.68 -4.99 6.73
CA GLY A 347 -6.65 -5.40 7.75
C GLY A 347 -7.21 -4.21 8.56
N ARG A 348 -6.36 -3.23 8.89
CA ARG A 348 -6.78 -2.01 9.59
C ARG A 348 -7.77 -1.19 8.76
N LEU A 349 -7.50 -0.93 7.49
CA LEU A 349 -8.38 -0.16 6.62
C LEU A 349 -9.76 -0.82 6.47
N LEU A 350 -9.81 -2.17 6.42
CA LEU A 350 -11.07 -2.90 6.43
C LEU A 350 -11.80 -2.74 7.78
N ALA A 351 -11.09 -2.80 8.90
CA ALA A 351 -11.66 -2.58 10.23
C ALA A 351 -12.17 -1.14 10.41
N ASP A 352 -11.44 -0.14 9.94
CA ASP A 352 -11.83 1.27 9.99
C ASP A 352 -13.13 1.53 9.17
N LEU A 353 -13.42 0.70 8.17
CA LEU A 353 -14.65 0.71 7.37
C LEU A 353 -15.78 -0.14 7.97
N GLY A 354 -15.56 -0.78 9.11
CA GLY A 354 -16.58 -1.51 9.88
C GLY A 354 -16.55 -3.03 9.81
N ALA A 355 -15.55 -3.63 9.17
CA ALA A 355 -15.39 -5.07 9.19
C ALA A 355 -14.96 -5.58 10.59
N ASP A 356 -15.44 -6.77 10.99
CA ASP A 356 -14.97 -7.49 12.17
C ASP A 356 -13.68 -8.24 11.84
N VAL A 357 -12.55 -7.61 12.15
CA VAL A 357 -11.23 -8.15 11.82
C VAL A 357 -10.62 -8.90 12.99
N LEU A 358 -10.35 -10.19 12.79
CA LEU A 358 -9.65 -11.05 13.73
C LEU A 358 -8.21 -11.28 13.27
N LYS A 359 -7.25 -10.65 13.96
CA LYS A 359 -5.83 -10.88 13.74
C LYS A 359 -5.41 -12.19 14.37
N ILE A 360 -4.80 -13.07 13.59
CA ILE A 360 -4.34 -14.39 13.98
C ILE A 360 -2.82 -14.40 13.99
N GLU A 361 -2.23 -14.64 15.14
CA GLU A 361 -0.80 -14.53 15.38
C GLU A 361 -0.21 -15.89 15.82
N PRO A 362 1.06 -16.19 15.48
CA PRO A 362 1.76 -17.32 16.09
C PRO A 362 1.98 -17.09 17.59
N PRO A 363 2.39 -18.11 18.37
CA PRO A 363 2.58 -17.97 19.82
C PRO A 363 3.57 -16.89 20.25
N TYR A 364 4.55 -16.57 19.41
CA TYR A 364 5.51 -15.49 19.66
C TYR A 364 5.03 -14.11 19.22
N GLY A 365 3.81 -14.01 18.65
CA GLY A 365 3.21 -12.78 18.16
C GLY A 365 3.71 -12.30 16.82
N ASP A 366 3.21 -11.14 16.39
CA ASP A 366 3.72 -10.42 15.21
C ASP A 366 5.13 -9.91 15.51
N ILE A 367 6.06 -10.07 14.55
CA ILE A 367 7.46 -9.65 14.71
C ILE A 367 7.62 -8.14 14.94
N SER A 368 6.61 -7.34 14.65
CA SER A 368 6.59 -5.90 14.94
C SER A 368 6.24 -5.57 16.40
N ARG A 369 5.73 -6.51 17.21
CA ARG A 369 5.41 -6.28 18.62
C ARG A 369 6.62 -5.92 19.48
N PRO A 370 7.75 -6.67 19.42
CA PRO A 370 8.94 -6.36 20.22
C PRO A 370 9.66 -5.10 19.75
N SER A 371 9.73 -4.89 18.43
CA SER A 371 10.60 -3.86 17.85
C SER A 371 10.13 -2.44 18.11
N SER A 372 8.85 -2.18 18.28
CA SER A 372 8.36 -0.83 18.55
C SER A 372 7.00 -0.70 19.19
N GLY A 373 6.29 -1.75 19.53
CA GLY A 373 4.90 -1.67 20.04
C GLY A 373 4.00 -0.61 19.37
N ARG A 374 4.59 0.54 19.05
CA ARG A 374 3.99 1.72 18.44
C ARG A 374 3.49 1.47 17.02
N SER A 375 4.33 0.88 16.16
CA SER A 375 3.92 0.50 14.80
C SER A 375 2.85 -0.55 14.86
N PHE A 376 3.01 -1.55 15.74
CA PHE A 376 2.02 -2.60 15.92
C PHE A 376 0.66 -2.02 16.31
N HIS A 377 0.60 -1.16 17.34
CA HIS A 377 -0.67 -0.56 17.79
C HIS A 377 -1.30 0.33 16.72
N ALA A 378 -0.51 1.14 16.02
CA ALA A 378 -1.02 2.00 14.96
C ALA A 378 -1.62 1.21 13.78
N LEU A 379 -1.03 0.05 13.45
CA LEU A 379 -1.42 -0.76 12.28
C LEU A 379 -2.46 -1.84 12.60
N ASN A 380 -2.74 -2.09 13.89
CA ASN A 380 -3.69 -3.11 14.32
C ASN A 380 -4.82 -2.54 15.17
N ALA A 381 -5.04 -1.22 15.11
CA ALA A 381 -6.21 -0.58 15.71
C ALA A 381 -7.51 -1.18 15.15
N ASN A 382 -8.56 -1.20 15.96
CA ASN A 382 -9.89 -1.73 15.62
C ASN A 382 -9.93 -3.24 15.30
N LYS A 383 -8.87 -4.00 15.57
CA LYS A 383 -8.83 -5.45 15.39
C LYS A 383 -8.94 -6.17 16.73
N ARG A 384 -9.56 -7.35 16.71
CA ARG A 384 -9.40 -8.37 17.77
C ARG A 384 -8.18 -9.22 17.45
N SER A 385 -7.57 -9.86 18.43
CA SER A 385 -6.40 -10.72 18.22
C SER A 385 -6.53 -12.02 19.00
N ILE A 386 -6.04 -13.11 18.36
CA ILE A 386 -5.83 -14.43 18.99
C ILE A 386 -4.45 -14.97 18.61
N SER A 387 -3.94 -15.87 19.45
CA SER A 387 -2.69 -16.59 19.18
C SER A 387 -2.99 -18.06 18.90
N ILE A 388 -2.46 -18.59 17.79
CA ILE A 388 -2.65 -20.00 17.39
C ILE A 388 -1.31 -20.56 16.89
N ASP A 389 -0.92 -21.72 17.42
CA ASP A 389 0.22 -22.47 16.87
C ASP A 389 -0.24 -23.36 15.68
N ALA A 390 -0.13 -22.83 14.47
CA ALA A 390 -0.50 -23.55 13.26
C ALA A 390 0.38 -24.80 12.96
N LYS A 391 1.43 -25.07 13.75
CA LYS A 391 2.23 -26.31 13.66
C LYS A 391 1.57 -27.46 14.41
N ASN A 392 0.65 -27.18 15.34
CA ASN A 392 -0.11 -28.19 16.06
C ASN A 392 -1.37 -28.55 15.26
N GLU A 393 -1.59 -29.84 14.99
CA GLU A 393 -2.71 -30.33 14.15
C GLU A 393 -4.10 -29.97 14.71
N VAL A 394 -4.27 -30.00 16.02
CA VAL A 394 -5.55 -29.64 16.65
C VAL A 394 -5.82 -28.15 16.51
N ALA A 395 -4.79 -27.32 16.74
CA ALA A 395 -4.85 -25.88 16.57
C ALA A 395 -5.04 -25.50 15.08
N GLN A 396 -4.45 -26.24 14.15
CA GLN A 396 -4.64 -26.04 12.72
C GLN A 396 -6.10 -26.26 12.30
N LYS A 397 -6.77 -27.32 12.82
CA LYS A 397 -8.20 -27.54 12.56
C LYS A 397 -9.07 -26.41 13.11
N ALA A 398 -8.74 -25.89 14.31
CA ALA A 398 -9.42 -24.74 14.87
C ALA A 398 -9.20 -23.50 14.00
N LEU A 399 -7.99 -23.28 13.50
CA LEU A 399 -7.64 -22.19 12.58
C LEU A 399 -8.46 -22.28 11.27
N GLN A 400 -8.56 -23.48 10.67
CA GLN A 400 -9.36 -23.71 9.46
C GLN A 400 -10.84 -23.37 9.68
N ASN A 401 -11.42 -23.77 10.81
CA ASN A 401 -12.81 -23.46 11.15
C ASN A 401 -13.02 -21.94 11.34
N ILE A 402 -12.10 -21.25 12.01
CA ILE A 402 -12.16 -19.81 12.22
C ILE A 402 -12.10 -19.09 10.87
N VAL A 403 -11.08 -19.38 10.07
CA VAL A 403 -10.89 -18.75 8.75
C VAL A 403 -12.05 -19.09 7.80
N GLY A 404 -12.50 -20.34 7.78
CA GLY A 404 -13.64 -20.78 6.97
C GLY A 404 -14.97 -20.10 7.35
N SER A 405 -15.10 -19.57 8.57
CA SER A 405 -16.26 -18.79 9.01
C SER A 405 -16.20 -17.30 8.60
N CYS A 406 -15.12 -16.86 7.99
CA CYS A 406 -14.93 -15.47 7.56
C CYS A 406 -15.31 -15.28 6.08
N ASP A 407 -15.62 -14.04 5.73
CA ASP A 407 -15.87 -13.62 4.36
C ASP A 407 -14.58 -13.42 3.57
N VAL A 408 -13.54 -12.93 4.25
CA VAL A 408 -12.25 -12.58 3.67
C VAL A 408 -11.12 -13.14 4.54
N MET A 409 -10.13 -13.74 3.91
CA MET A 409 -8.82 -13.99 4.50
C MET A 409 -7.81 -13.04 3.88
N VAL A 410 -7.03 -12.34 4.70
CA VAL A 410 -5.93 -11.48 4.25
C VAL A 410 -4.59 -12.03 4.74
N ALA A 411 -3.60 -12.11 3.86
CA ALA A 411 -2.26 -12.62 4.17
C ALA A 411 -1.18 -11.82 3.43
N ASN A 412 0.00 -11.70 4.04
CA ASN A 412 1.19 -11.14 3.39
C ASN A 412 2.42 -12.05 3.55
N LEU A 413 2.18 -13.33 3.51
CA LEU A 413 3.19 -14.38 3.58
C LEU A 413 3.68 -14.76 2.18
N ARG A 414 4.88 -15.36 2.09
CA ARG A 414 5.40 -15.91 0.83
C ARG A 414 4.44 -16.97 0.26
N PRO A 415 4.38 -17.14 -1.07
CA PRO A 415 3.58 -18.20 -1.69
C PRO A 415 3.80 -19.57 -1.03
N GLY A 416 2.73 -20.33 -0.87
CA GLY A 416 2.74 -21.65 -0.20
C GLY A 416 2.80 -21.62 1.34
N ALA A 417 3.04 -20.48 1.98
CA ALA A 417 3.09 -20.43 3.45
C ALA A 417 1.72 -20.68 4.09
N THR A 418 0.65 -20.12 3.53
CA THR A 418 -0.73 -20.39 3.96
C THR A 418 -1.11 -21.85 3.79
N GLY A 419 -0.65 -22.50 2.71
CA GLY A 419 -0.86 -23.95 2.51
C GLY A 419 -0.22 -24.82 3.60
N ARG A 420 0.98 -24.47 4.08
CA ARG A 420 1.60 -25.18 5.22
C ARG A 420 0.82 -25.02 6.53
N MET A 421 -0.01 -23.99 6.63
CA MET A 421 -0.93 -23.79 7.75
C MET A 421 -2.30 -24.46 7.54
N GLY A 422 -2.48 -25.19 6.43
CA GLY A 422 -3.77 -25.79 6.05
C GLY A 422 -4.81 -24.77 5.58
N LEU A 423 -4.36 -23.61 5.09
CA LEU A 423 -5.19 -22.50 4.63
C LEU A 423 -4.97 -22.27 3.11
N ASP A 424 -4.73 -23.32 2.35
CA ASP A 424 -4.76 -23.25 0.90
C ASP A 424 -6.19 -23.11 0.38
N THR A 425 -6.31 -22.58 -0.83
CA THR A 425 -7.61 -22.30 -1.49
C THR A 425 -8.52 -23.51 -1.56
N GLU A 426 -7.99 -24.70 -1.86
CA GLU A 426 -8.79 -25.92 -1.96
C GLU A 426 -9.37 -26.30 -0.60
N THR A 427 -8.56 -26.24 0.44
CA THR A 427 -8.99 -26.53 1.81
C THR A 427 -10.02 -25.51 2.29
N LEU A 428 -9.77 -24.21 2.13
CA LEU A 428 -10.70 -23.16 2.57
C LEU A 428 -12.05 -23.22 1.86
N ARG A 429 -12.08 -23.53 0.58
CA ARG A 429 -13.32 -23.68 -0.20
C ARG A 429 -14.20 -24.85 0.25
N LYS A 430 -13.64 -25.87 0.91
CA LYS A 430 -14.43 -26.94 1.54
C LYS A 430 -15.25 -26.42 2.72
N PHE A 431 -14.74 -25.41 3.46
CA PHE A 431 -15.44 -24.77 4.56
C PHE A 431 -16.35 -23.62 4.09
N ASN A 432 -15.84 -22.80 3.16
CA ASN A 432 -16.56 -21.65 2.64
C ASN A 432 -16.25 -21.45 1.14
N PRO A 433 -17.13 -21.93 0.23
CA PRO A 433 -16.93 -21.76 -1.22
C PRO A 433 -16.90 -20.28 -1.68
N LYS A 434 -17.40 -19.36 -0.84
CA LYS A 434 -17.50 -17.93 -1.15
C LYS A 434 -16.37 -17.11 -0.51
N ILE A 435 -15.41 -17.74 0.17
CA ILE A 435 -14.30 -17.02 0.81
C ILE A 435 -13.47 -16.26 -0.23
N ILE A 436 -13.11 -15.05 0.12
CA ILE A 436 -12.22 -14.21 -0.67
C ILE A 436 -10.84 -14.27 -0.02
N GLU A 437 -9.84 -14.67 -0.78
CA GLU A 437 -8.44 -14.70 -0.35
C GLU A 437 -7.69 -13.51 -0.97
N VAL A 438 -7.08 -12.69 -0.13
CA VAL A 438 -6.28 -11.54 -0.55
C VAL A 438 -4.85 -11.71 -0.09
N HIS A 439 -3.95 -11.81 -1.05
CA HIS A 439 -2.53 -11.98 -0.79
C HIS A 439 -1.75 -10.75 -1.25
N VAL A 440 -0.98 -10.15 -0.35
CA VAL A 440 0.00 -9.10 -0.65
C VAL A 440 1.39 -9.71 -0.50
N THR A 441 2.08 -9.88 -1.61
CA THR A 441 3.44 -10.45 -1.66
C THR A 441 4.41 -9.42 -2.22
N ALA A 442 5.69 -9.55 -1.89
CA ALA A 442 6.71 -8.60 -2.33
C ALA A 442 6.92 -8.61 -3.85
N PHE A 443 6.80 -9.79 -4.48
CA PHE A 443 7.16 -9.98 -5.88
C PHE A 443 6.03 -10.54 -6.75
N GLY A 444 4.83 -10.77 -6.20
CA GLY A 444 3.74 -11.45 -6.87
C GLY A 444 3.61 -12.91 -6.40
N TRP A 445 2.58 -13.59 -6.90
CA TRP A 445 2.24 -14.94 -6.47
C TRP A 445 3.12 -16.02 -7.11
N ASP A 446 3.62 -15.74 -8.30
CA ASP A 446 4.43 -16.63 -9.12
C ASP A 446 5.55 -15.86 -9.85
N GLY A 447 6.34 -16.57 -10.64
CA GLY A 447 7.46 -16.01 -11.38
C GLY A 447 8.82 -16.23 -10.70
N PRO A 448 9.90 -15.74 -11.33
CA PRO A 448 11.28 -16.06 -10.94
C PRO A 448 11.65 -15.64 -9.52
N PHE A 449 10.98 -14.61 -8.96
CA PHE A 449 11.32 -14.07 -7.64
C PHE A 449 10.22 -14.24 -6.59
N ALA A 450 9.13 -14.94 -6.91
CA ALA A 450 7.98 -15.09 -6.02
C ALA A 450 8.33 -15.61 -4.61
N ASN A 451 9.32 -16.49 -4.52
CA ASN A 451 9.75 -17.10 -3.26
C ASN A 451 10.85 -16.34 -2.53
N ARG A 452 11.38 -15.24 -3.09
CA ARG A 452 12.41 -14.44 -2.42
C ARG A 452 11.84 -13.71 -1.21
N PRO A 453 12.64 -13.50 -0.16
CA PRO A 453 12.25 -12.64 0.95
C PRO A 453 12.11 -11.20 0.48
N GLY A 454 11.03 -10.52 0.87
CA GLY A 454 10.80 -9.15 0.49
C GLY A 454 10.30 -8.30 1.64
N VAL A 455 10.83 -7.09 1.71
CA VAL A 455 10.44 -6.03 2.64
C VAL A 455 10.48 -4.70 1.90
N ASP A 456 9.84 -3.68 2.44
CA ASP A 456 9.71 -2.36 1.81
C ASP A 456 11.00 -1.80 1.18
N PRO A 457 12.18 -1.74 1.87
CA PRO A 457 13.38 -1.19 1.25
C PRO A 457 13.89 -1.99 0.03
N LEU A 458 13.64 -3.29 -0.02
CA LEU A 458 14.01 -4.09 -1.18
C LEU A 458 13.14 -3.75 -2.40
N ALA A 459 11.84 -3.55 -2.18
CA ALA A 459 10.94 -3.06 -3.22
C ALA A 459 11.30 -1.64 -3.67
N GLN A 460 11.67 -0.75 -2.74
CA GLN A 460 12.17 0.58 -3.08
C GLN A 460 13.43 0.53 -3.96
N ALA A 461 14.41 -0.31 -3.59
CA ALA A 461 15.65 -0.50 -4.32
C ALA A 461 15.37 -1.00 -5.75
N TRP A 462 14.58 -2.05 -5.85
CA TRP A 462 14.24 -2.74 -7.09
C TRP A 462 13.49 -1.89 -8.09
N MET A 463 12.57 -1.04 -7.59
CA MET A 463 11.71 -0.19 -8.43
C MET A 463 12.31 1.18 -8.72
N GLY A 464 13.59 1.39 -8.41
CA GLY A 464 14.29 2.64 -8.70
C GLY A 464 13.96 3.80 -7.75
N LEU A 465 13.14 3.58 -6.72
CA LEU A 465 12.72 4.66 -5.81
C LEU A 465 13.89 5.25 -5.03
N GLN A 466 14.85 4.41 -4.61
CA GLN A 466 15.99 4.86 -3.82
C GLN A 466 16.99 5.66 -4.67
N VAL A 467 17.22 5.25 -5.91
CA VAL A 467 18.08 6.00 -6.85
C VAL A 467 17.46 7.35 -7.17
N ALA A 468 16.15 7.38 -7.46
CA ALA A 468 15.45 8.64 -7.71
C ALA A 468 15.44 9.56 -6.47
N GLN A 469 15.31 9.01 -5.25
CA GLN A 469 15.33 9.79 -4.00
C GLN A 469 16.71 10.36 -3.70
N GLY A 470 17.78 9.64 -4.01
CA GLY A 470 19.15 10.15 -3.87
C GLY A 470 19.45 11.32 -4.81
N GLY A 471 18.88 11.28 -6.01
CA GLY A 471 19.08 12.31 -7.02
C GLY A 471 20.38 12.13 -7.80
N GLN A 472 20.57 12.99 -8.78
CA GLN A 472 21.71 12.91 -9.69
C GLN A 472 23.04 13.20 -8.95
N GLY A 473 24.00 12.29 -9.08
CA GLY A 473 25.34 12.41 -8.50
C GLY A 473 25.44 12.03 -7.02
N ASN A 474 24.34 11.66 -6.38
CA ASN A 474 24.32 11.19 -5.00
C ASN A 474 24.15 9.68 -4.93
N PRO A 475 24.54 9.04 -3.80
CA PRO A 475 24.17 7.67 -3.50
C PRO A 475 22.63 7.48 -3.48
N PRO A 476 22.12 6.26 -3.70
CA PRO A 476 20.71 5.95 -3.47
C PRO A 476 20.30 6.28 -2.04
N SER A 477 19.06 6.77 -1.84
CA SER A 477 18.57 7.18 -0.53
C SER A 477 17.31 6.41 -0.11
N PHE A 478 17.30 5.98 1.15
CA PHE A 478 16.27 5.15 1.74
C PHE A 478 15.05 5.97 2.23
N LEU A 479 13.85 5.59 1.79
CA LEU A 479 12.59 6.21 2.21
C LEU A 479 11.98 5.55 3.47
N GLY A 480 12.83 5.09 4.40
CA GLY A 480 12.42 4.26 5.53
C GLY A 480 11.32 4.79 6.43
N PRO A 481 11.28 6.08 6.79
CA PRO A 481 10.20 6.62 7.60
C PRO A 481 8.82 6.52 6.96
N LEU A 482 8.74 6.54 5.63
CA LEU A 482 7.49 6.49 4.88
C LEU A 482 7.02 5.07 4.54
N ALA A 483 7.95 4.11 4.42
CA ALA A 483 7.66 2.75 3.95
C ALA A 483 6.62 2.73 2.79
N PRO A 484 6.89 3.45 1.67
CA PRO A 484 5.87 3.78 0.68
C PRO A 484 5.30 2.56 -0.03
N THR A 485 6.09 1.52 -0.23
CA THR A 485 5.64 0.30 -0.92
C THR A 485 4.74 -0.52 -0.01
N ASP A 486 5.03 -0.61 1.28
CA ASP A 486 4.22 -1.34 2.26
C ASP A 486 2.83 -0.71 2.42
N TYR A 487 2.75 0.60 2.69
CA TYR A 487 1.45 1.28 2.88
C TYR A 487 0.62 1.29 1.60
N THR A 488 1.25 1.52 0.45
CA THR A 488 0.57 1.46 -0.85
C THR A 488 0.02 0.05 -1.12
N ALA A 489 0.83 -1.00 -0.90
CA ALA A 489 0.39 -2.39 -1.07
C ALA A 489 -0.76 -2.76 -0.13
N GLY A 490 -0.74 -2.27 1.12
CA GLY A 490 -1.84 -2.45 2.06
C GLY A 490 -3.14 -1.79 1.58
N CYS A 491 -3.07 -0.57 1.05
CA CYS A 491 -4.23 0.12 0.47
C CYS A 491 -4.77 -0.60 -0.77
N VAL A 492 -3.89 -1.04 -1.66
CA VAL A 492 -4.25 -1.79 -2.87
C VAL A 492 -4.89 -3.13 -2.50
N GLY A 493 -4.36 -3.82 -1.47
CA GLY A 493 -4.95 -5.06 -0.96
C GLY A 493 -6.36 -4.85 -0.37
N ALA A 494 -6.56 -3.79 0.45
CA ALA A 494 -7.87 -3.45 0.99
C ALA A 494 -8.87 -3.10 -0.12
N LEU A 495 -8.44 -2.32 -1.12
CA LEU A 495 -9.26 -2.02 -2.30
C LEU A 495 -9.64 -3.31 -3.05
N GLY A 496 -8.69 -4.21 -3.28
CA GLY A 496 -8.93 -5.52 -3.92
C GLY A 496 -9.95 -6.37 -3.16
N ALA A 497 -9.85 -6.41 -1.82
CA ALA A 497 -10.81 -7.11 -0.96
C ALA A 497 -12.25 -6.57 -1.16
N VAL A 498 -12.41 -5.25 -1.10
CA VAL A 498 -13.74 -4.62 -1.25
C VAL A 498 -14.28 -4.77 -2.68
N MET A 499 -13.42 -4.70 -3.70
CA MET A 499 -13.82 -4.97 -5.09
C MET A 499 -14.32 -6.42 -5.27
N ALA A 500 -13.64 -7.40 -4.65
CA ALA A 500 -14.05 -8.80 -4.69
C ALA A 500 -15.38 -9.03 -3.92
N LEU A 501 -15.55 -8.39 -2.76
CA LEU A 501 -16.83 -8.40 -2.02
C LEU A 501 -17.95 -7.83 -2.89
N TYR A 502 -17.74 -6.68 -3.53
CA TYR A 502 -18.72 -6.09 -4.43
C TYR A 502 -19.09 -7.01 -5.61
N ALA A 503 -18.07 -7.66 -6.22
CA ALA A 503 -18.30 -8.61 -7.31
C ALA A 503 -19.05 -9.87 -6.85
N ARG A 504 -18.84 -10.32 -5.60
CA ARG A 504 -19.54 -11.47 -5.00
C ARG A 504 -21.03 -11.19 -4.75
N GLU A 505 -21.35 -9.98 -4.29
CA GLU A 505 -22.73 -9.60 -3.94
C GLU A 505 -23.56 -9.13 -5.16
N LYS A 506 -22.92 -8.82 -6.28
CA LYS A 506 -23.56 -8.43 -7.53
C LYS A 506 -23.83 -9.62 -8.45
#